data_1216e27afba98c2e0ee52531c227e0ca
#
_entry.id   1216e27afba98c2e0ee52531c227e0ca
#
_cell.length_a   1.000
_cell.length_b   1.000
_cell.length_c   1.000
_cell.angle_alpha   90.00
_cell.angle_beta   90.00
_cell.angle_gamma   90.00
#
_symmetry.space_group_name_H-M   'P 1'
#
loop_
_entity.id
_entity.type
_entity.pdbx_description
1 polymer ?
#
loop_
_entity_poly.entity_id
_entity_poly.type
_entity_poly.pdbx_seq_one_letter_code
_entity_poly.pdbx_strand_id
1 'polypeptide(L)'
;MTHQRTRCLQALSSPFPEDLSLFPGPGAVDPELEAVLKHSAELLCRWYGESEQHGPRPHLSLVPGVAPAAQGRPPEALLDDLRTVMAGAFRPNHPGALAHLDPPPLAISVVADLVASGLNNNLLAEELSPSLTRLERQLCRWLADRIGLGPDAGGVPASGGSLSNL
;
A
#
# COMPACT_ATOMS: atom_id res chain seq x y z
N MET A 1 -25.56 -33.81 -23.86
CA MET A 1 -25.34 -32.34 -23.86
C MET A 1 -24.37 -31.96 -22.71
N THR A 2 -23.11 -32.36 -22.87
CA THR A 2 -22.10 -32.20 -21.78
C THR A 2 -20.71 -32.03 -22.40
N HIS A 3 -20.52 -31.00 -23.27
CA HIS A 3 -19.20 -30.77 -23.89
C HIS A 3 -18.95 -29.31 -24.28
N GLN A 4 -19.30 -28.34 -23.43
CA GLN A 4 -19.06 -26.93 -23.81
C GLN A 4 -18.64 -26.02 -22.65
N ARG A 5 -18.11 -26.57 -21.55
CA ARG A 5 -17.58 -25.74 -20.41
C ARG A 5 -16.08 -25.86 -20.17
N THR A 6 -15.31 -26.41 -21.13
CA THR A 6 -13.87 -26.63 -20.91
C THR A 6 -12.97 -25.81 -21.86
N ARG A 7 -13.44 -24.69 -22.38
CA ARG A 7 -12.66 -23.84 -23.28
C ARG A 7 -12.68 -22.37 -22.83
N CYS A 8 -12.23 -22.05 -21.59
CA CYS A 8 -11.94 -20.67 -21.22
C CYS A 8 -10.91 -20.54 -20.10
N LEU A 9 -10.03 -21.51 -19.98
CA LEU A 9 -8.78 -21.38 -19.22
C LEU A 9 -7.63 -21.56 -20.20
N GLN A 10 -7.56 -20.70 -21.22
CA GLN A 10 -6.27 -20.43 -21.83
C GLN A 10 -5.43 -19.85 -20.72
N ALA A 11 -4.38 -20.57 -20.34
CA ALA A 11 -3.33 -20.10 -19.48
C ALA A 11 -2.89 -18.74 -20.03
N LEU A 12 -3.36 -17.67 -19.41
CA LEU A 12 -2.72 -16.38 -19.51
C LEU A 12 -1.31 -16.66 -19.00
N SER A 13 -0.33 -16.60 -19.86
CA SER A 13 1.07 -16.62 -19.47
C SER A 13 1.19 -15.64 -18.32
N SER A 14 1.78 -16.07 -17.19
CA SER A 14 2.00 -15.21 -16.06
C SER A 14 2.53 -13.86 -16.54
N PRO A 15 1.93 -12.73 -16.17
CA PRO A 15 2.45 -11.43 -16.55
C PRO A 15 3.74 -11.09 -15.79
N PHE A 16 4.23 -12.01 -14.96
CA PHE A 16 5.37 -11.77 -14.08
C PHE A 16 6.59 -12.55 -14.54
N PRO A 17 7.74 -11.90 -14.53
CA PRO A 17 9.01 -12.57 -14.75
C PRO A 17 9.32 -13.55 -13.62
N GLU A 18 10.05 -14.60 -13.96
CA GLU A 18 10.45 -15.65 -13.01
C GLU A 18 11.44 -15.15 -11.95
N ASP A 19 12.11 -14.00 -12.19
CA ASP A 19 13.23 -13.49 -11.40
C ASP A 19 13.07 -12.01 -10.99
N LEU A 20 12.10 -11.70 -10.14
CA LEU A 20 12.06 -10.37 -9.53
C LEU A 20 13.30 -10.15 -8.65
N SER A 21 14.09 -9.12 -8.96
CA SER A 21 15.27 -8.76 -8.16
C SER A 21 14.85 -8.42 -6.71
N LEU A 22 15.64 -8.90 -5.73
CA LEU A 22 15.40 -8.58 -4.32
C LEU A 22 15.50 -7.08 -4.03
N PHE A 23 16.33 -6.37 -4.78
CA PHE A 23 16.53 -4.93 -4.63
C PHE A 23 16.57 -4.24 -5.99
N PRO A 24 15.90 -3.08 -6.15
CA PRO A 24 16.02 -2.30 -7.37
C PRO A 24 17.46 -1.90 -7.64
N GLY A 25 17.93 -2.12 -8.87
CA GLY A 25 19.29 -1.74 -9.29
C GLY A 25 19.40 -0.25 -9.62
N PRO A 26 20.61 0.34 -9.52
CA PRO A 26 20.83 1.76 -9.77
C PRO A 26 20.99 2.16 -11.25
N GLY A 27 21.11 1.18 -12.14
CA GLY A 27 21.60 1.45 -13.51
C GLY A 27 20.52 1.68 -14.57
N ALA A 28 19.32 1.17 -14.38
CA ALA A 28 18.21 1.25 -15.34
C ALA A 28 16.87 1.10 -14.64
N VAL A 29 15.79 1.44 -15.34
CA VAL A 29 14.45 1.11 -14.90
C VAL A 29 14.32 -0.41 -14.86
N ASP A 30 13.89 -0.95 -13.73
CA ASP A 30 13.62 -2.36 -13.56
C ASP A 30 12.23 -2.68 -14.14
N PRO A 31 12.13 -3.36 -15.28
CA PRO A 31 10.85 -3.61 -15.94
C PRO A 31 9.97 -4.60 -15.16
N GLU A 32 10.59 -5.45 -14.35
CA GLU A 32 9.91 -6.46 -13.56
C GLU A 32 9.25 -5.84 -12.35
N LEU A 33 9.97 -4.99 -11.63
CA LEU A 33 9.42 -4.18 -10.56
C LEU A 33 8.29 -3.29 -11.09
N GLU A 34 8.48 -2.64 -12.25
CA GLU A 34 7.45 -1.80 -12.88
C GLU A 34 6.17 -2.61 -13.17
N ALA A 35 6.29 -3.81 -13.72
CA ALA A 35 5.17 -4.69 -14.02
C ALA A 35 4.42 -5.11 -12.75
N VAL A 36 5.13 -5.50 -11.69
CA VAL A 36 4.55 -5.89 -10.40
C VAL A 36 3.83 -4.72 -9.75
N LEU A 37 4.43 -3.52 -9.76
CA LEU A 37 3.81 -2.31 -9.21
C LEU A 37 2.53 -1.94 -9.96
N LYS A 38 2.55 -1.95 -11.29
CA LYS A 38 1.35 -1.68 -12.12
C LYS A 38 0.23 -2.67 -11.81
N HIS A 39 0.55 -3.95 -11.77
CA HIS A 39 -0.44 -4.97 -11.47
C HIS A 39 -1.03 -4.84 -10.07
N SER A 40 -0.19 -4.56 -9.07
CA SER A 40 -0.64 -4.33 -7.69
C SER A 40 -1.55 -3.12 -7.59
N ALA A 41 -1.24 -2.04 -8.30
CA ALA A 41 -2.09 -0.85 -8.36
C ALA A 41 -3.45 -1.16 -9.03
N GLU A 42 -3.46 -1.92 -10.13
CA GLU A 42 -4.70 -2.37 -10.79
C GLU A 42 -5.56 -3.24 -9.87
N LEU A 43 -4.95 -4.17 -9.14
CA LEU A 43 -5.65 -5.00 -8.15
C LEU A 43 -6.31 -4.14 -7.07
N LEU A 44 -5.58 -3.18 -6.53
CA LEU A 44 -6.10 -2.28 -5.51
C LEU A 44 -7.24 -1.41 -6.04
N CYS A 45 -7.10 -0.84 -7.24
CA CYS A 45 -8.16 -0.05 -7.88
C CYS A 45 -9.43 -0.88 -8.12
N ARG A 46 -9.26 -2.12 -8.57
CA ARG A 46 -10.37 -3.06 -8.77
C ARG A 46 -11.06 -3.39 -7.44
N TRP A 47 -10.28 -3.66 -6.40
CA TRP A 47 -10.81 -3.94 -5.05
C TRP A 47 -11.66 -2.79 -4.52
N TYR A 48 -11.25 -1.53 -4.74
CA TYR A 48 -12.07 -0.36 -4.42
C TYR A 48 -13.34 -0.29 -5.29
N GLY A 49 -13.21 -0.49 -6.60
CA GLY A 49 -14.32 -0.39 -7.55
C GLY A 49 -15.40 -1.46 -7.36
N GLU A 50 -15.03 -2.61 -6.82
CA GLU A 50 -15.95 -3.73 -6.55
C GLU A 50 -16.55 -3.69 -5.13
N SER A 51 -16.30 -2.63 -4.37
CA SER A 51 -16.68 -2.55 -2.95
C SER A 51 -18.17 -2.81 -2.72
N GLU A 52 -19.05 -2.18 -3.47
CA GLU A 52 -20.51 -2.33 -3.31
C GLU A 52 -21.02 -3.75 -3.54
N GLN A 53 -20.27 -4.56 -4.33
CA GLN A 53 -20.65 -5.93 -4.68
C GLN A 53 -20.34 -6.94 -3.55
N HIS A 54 -19.48 -6.57 -2.62
CA HIS A 54 -18.93 -7.49 -1.61
C HIS A 54 -19.37 -7.19 -0.17
N GLY A 55 -20.02 -6.07 0.06
CA GLY A 55 -20.33 -5.61 1.41
C GLY A 55 -19.11 -5.08 2.18
N PRO A 56 -19.34 -4.33 3.28
CA PRO A 56 -18.27 -3.66 4.01
C PRO A 56 -17.42 -4.64 4.84
N ARG A 57 -18.00 -5.75 5.28
CA ARG A 57 -17.33 -6.75 6.12
C ARG A 57 -17.38 -8.11 5.44
N PRO A 58 -16.30 -8.52 4.78
CA PRO A 58 -16.22 -9.84 4.15
C PRO A 58 -16.17 -10.94 5.21
N HIS A 59 -16.57 -12.14 4.83
CA HIS A 59 -16.35 -13.32 5.64
C HIS A 59 -14.89 -13.74 5.53
N LEU A 60 -14.18 -13.72 6.66
CA LEU A 60 -12.83 -14.24 6.72
C LEU A 60 -12.87 -15.76 6.59
N SER A 61 -12.40 -16.28 5.47
CA SER A 61 -12.34 -17.74 5.24
C SER A 61 -10.91 -18.28 5.29
N LEU A 62 -9.97 -17.55 4.73
CA LEU A 62 -8.57 -17.98 4.62
C LEU A 62 -7.64 -16.77 4.80
N VAL A 63 -6.49 -17.03 5.41
CA VAL A 63 -5.34 -16.12 5.42
C VAL A 63 -4.12 -16.86 4.89
N PRO A 64 -3.18 -16.17 4.23
CA PRO A 64 -1.93 -16.80 3.81
C PRO A 64 -1.15 -17.36 4.98
N GLY A 65 -0.38 -18.41 4.76
CA GLY A 65 0.56 -18.93 5.75
C GLY A 65 1.65 -17.91 6.05
N VAL A 66 1.91 -17.64 7.34
CA VAL A 66 2.88 -16.60 7.77
C VAL A 66 4.27 -17.14 8.07
N ALA A 67 4.43 -18.46 8.19
CA ALA A 67 5.74 -19.04 8.45
C ALA A 67 6.65 -18.93 7.21
N PRO A 68 7.90 -18.47 7.36
CA PRO A 68 8.85 -18.46 6.27
C PRO A 68 9.04 -19.87 5.69
N ALA A 69 8.94 -19.98 4.37
CA ALA A 69 9.27 -21.23 3.69
C ALA A 69 10.79 -21.43 3.62
N ALA A 70 11.22 -22.69 3.52
CA ALA A 70 12.66 -23.01 3.39
C ALA A 70 13.24 -22.49 2.05
N GLN A 71 12.38 -22.27 1.05
CA GLN A 71 12.74 -21.70 -0.24
C GLN A 71 11.86 -20.47 -0.51
N GLY A 72 12.38 -19.51 -1.30
CA GLY A 72 11.64 -18.35 -1.74
C GLY A 72 10.37 -18.75 -2.52
N ARG A 73 9.40 -17.86 -2.53
CA ARG A 73 8.15 -18.05 -3.30
C ARG A 73 8.17 -17.16 -4.54
N PRO A 74 7.64 -17.64 -5.67
CA PRO A 74 7.57 -16.83 -6.88
C PRO A 74 6.65 -15.59 -6.68
N PRO A 75 6.89 -14.49 -7.41
CA PRO A 75 6.11 -13.26 -7.28
C PRO A 75 4.60 -13.44 -7.41
N GLU A 76 4.15 -14.34 -8.28
CA GLU A 76 2.73 -14.65 -8.46
C GLU A 76 2.08 -15.18 -7.17
N ALA A 77 2.78 -16.07 -6.46
CA ALA A 77 2.28 -16.62 -5.21
C ALA A 77 2.16 -15.54 -4.12
N LEU A 78 3.07 -14.58 -4.10
CA LEU A 78 2.99 -13.43 -3.18
C LEU A 78 1.81 -12.52 -3.54
N LEU A 79 1.55 -12.30 -4.82
CA LEU A 79 0.41 -11.51 -5.27
C LEU A 79 -0.93 -12.21 -5.01
N ASP A 80 -0.98 -13.53 -5.09
CA ASP A 80 -2.18 -14.29 -4.69
C ASP A 80 -2.43 -14.21 -3.19
N ASP A 81 -1.37 -14.18 -2.37
CA ASP A 81 -1.48 -13.90 -0.94
C ASP A 81 -2.06 -12.50 -0.70
N LEU A 82 -1.57 -11.47 -1.42
CA LEU A 82 -2.10 -10.11 -1.33
C LEU A 82 -3.58 -10.05 -1.73
N ARG A 83 -3.98 -10.73 -2.81
CA ARG A 83 -5.40 -10.85 -3.18
C ARG A 83 -6.23 -11.47 -2.08
N THR A 84 -5.72 -12.51 -1.43
CA THR A 84 -6.37 -13.18 -0.32
C THR A 84 -6.55 -12.25 0.88
N VAL A 85 -5.50 -11.50 1.23
CA VAL A 85 -5.55 -10.49 2.30
C VAL A 85 -6.58 -9.41 1.97
N MET A 86 -6.55 -8.88 0.73
CA MET A 86 -7.49 -7.85 0.28
C MET A 86 -8.93 -8.35 0.27
N ALA A 87 -9.17 -9.60 -0.12
CA ALA A 87 -10.50 -10.20 -0.12
C ALA A 87 -11.08 -10.30 1.31
N GLY A 88 -10.23 -10.51 2.31
CA GLY A 88 -10.60 -10.54 3.73
C GLY A 88 -10.60 -9.19 4.44
N ALA A 89 -10.21 -8.10 3.78
CA ALA A 89 -10.10 -6.78 4.39
C ALA A 89 -11.47 -6.08 4.49
N PHE A 90 -11.64 -5.29 5.56
CA PHE A 90 -12.77 -4.37 5.68
C PHE A 90 -12.72 -3.31 4.58
N ARG A 91 -13.88 -2.95 4.03
CA ARG A 91 -14.03 -2.00 2.93
C ARG A 91 -14.57 -0.66 3.43
N PRO A 92 -13.70 0.28 3.81
CA PRO A 92 -14.12 1.57 4.39
C PRO A 92 -14.85 2.47 3.39
N ASN A 93 -14.68 2.25 2.10
CA ASN A 93 -15.37 2.97 1.02
C ASN A 93 -16.74 2.41 0.66
N HIS A 94 -17.19 1.31 1.29
CA HIS A 94 -18.51 0.75 1.06
C HIS A 94 -19.60 1.64 1.67
N PRO A 95 -20.74 1.92 1.00
CA PRO A 95 -21.82 2.75 1.55
C PRO A 95 -22.38 2.27 2.89
N GLY A 96 -22.31 0.98 3.18
CA GLY A 96 -22.71 0.38 4.46
C GLY A 96 -21.63 0.38 5.56
N ALA A 97 -20.46 0.99 5.33
CA ALA A 97 -19.40 1.11 6.32
C ALA A 97 -19.66 2.30 7.26
N LEU A 98 -20.55 2.12 8.22
CA LEU A 98 -21.02 3.19 9.12
C LEU A 98 -20.39 3.14 10.51
N ALA A 99 -19.46 2.23 10.76
CA ALA A 99 -18.87 1.99 12.08
C ALA A 99 -17.40 2.45 12.13
N HIS A 100 -16.91 2.63 13.37
CA HIS A 100 -15.50 2.87 13.73
C HIS A 100 -14.89 4.20 13.34
N LEU A 101 -15.59 5.08 12.62
CA LEU A 101 -15.08 6.41 12.21
C LEU A 101 -13.82 6.36 11.32
N ASP A 102 -13.55 5.23 10.69
CA ASP A 102 -12.41 5.05 9.80
C ASP A 102 -12.80 5.43 8.36
N PRO A 103 -12.45 6.62 7.88
CA PRO A 103 -12.73 7.01 6.51
C PRO A 103 -11.86 6.22 5.53
N PRO A 104 -12.29 6.06 4.27
CA PRO A 104 -11.39 5.56 3.24
C PRO A 104 -10.18 6.51 3.09
N PRO A 105 -9.01 5.99 2.70
CA PRO A 105 -7.85 6.83 2.46
C PRO A 105 -8.12 7.79 1.30
N LEU A 106 -7.52 8.97 1.34
CA LEU A 106 -7.49 9.84 0.17
C LEU A 106 -6.73 9.14 -0.97
N ALA A 107 -7.23 9.20 -2.19
CA ALA A 107 -6.57 8.56 -3.33
C ALA A 107 -5.11 8.98 -3.46
N ILE A 108 -4.80 10.26 -3.24
CA ILE A 108 -3.44 10.77 -3.31
C ILE A 108 -2.55 10.26 -2.16
N SER A 109 -3.11 9.93 -0.98
CA SER A 109 -2.32 9.39 0.11
C SER A 109 -1.80 7.98 -0.19
N VAL A 110 -2.57 7.17 -0.91
CA VAL A 110 -2.12 5.84 -1.37
C VAL A 110 -0.90 5.96 -2.28
N VAL A 111 -0.91 6.94 -3.19
CA VAL A 111 0.25 7.22 -4.07
C VAL A 111 1.44 7.74 -3.25
N ALA A 112 1.19 8.61 -2.27
CA ALA A 112 2.25 9.13 -1.41
C ALA A 112 2.90 8.02 -0.56
N ASP A 113 2.12 7.09 -0.02
CA ASP A 113 2.63 5.94 0.74
C ASP A 113 3.47 5.00 -0.13
N LEU A 114 3.06 4.76 -1.38
CA LEU A 114 3.86 4.00 -2.33
C LEU A 114 5.23 4.66 -2.56
N VAL A 115 5.26 5.97 -2.76
CA VAL A 115 6.51 6.72 -2.96
C VAL A 115 7.35 6.72 -1.69
N ALA A 116 6.75 6.96 -0.52
CA ALA A 116 7.45 6.95 0.75
C ALA A 116 8.09 5.59 1.05
N SER A 117 7.35 4.50 0.79
CA SER A 117 7.87 3.14 0.93
C SER A 117 9.03 2.86 -0.05
N GLY A 118 8.90 3.31 -1.29
CA GLY A 118 9.94 3.13 -2.32
C GLY A 118 11.21 3.93 -2.05
N LEU A 119 11.09 5.14 -1.51
CA LEU A 119 12.24 5.95 -1.11
C LEU A 119 12.97 5.37 0.10
N ASN A 120 12.24 4.78 1.03
CA ASN A 120 12.77 4.23 2.29
C ASN A 120 13.77 5.16 3.00
N ASN A 121 13.54 6.48 2.92
CA ASN A 121 14.39 7.48 3.54
C ASN A 121 14.02 7.65 5.02
N ASN A 122 15.01 7.75 5.88
CA ASN A 122 14.80 8.11 7.28
C ASN A 122 15.19 9.59 7.51
N LEU A 123 14.64 10.20 8.56
CA LEU A 123 14.89 11.60 8.93
C LEU A 123 15.86 11.71 10.12
N LEU A 124 16.67 10.68 10.36
CA LEU A 124 17.66 10.69 11.45
C LEU A 124 18.71 11.77 11.24
N ALA A 125 19.12 11.98 9.98
CA ALA A 125 20.05 13.03 9.61
C ALA A 125 19.61 13.69 8.30
N GLU A 126 19.81 15.01 8.18
CA GLU A 126 19.33 15.78 7.02
C GLU A 126 19.94 15.31 5.69
N GLU A 127 21.21 14.86 5.70
CA GLU A 127 21.90 14.34 4.53
C GLU A 127 21.31 13.02 4.01
N LEU A 128 20.61 12.25 4.86
CA LEU A 128 19.95 11.00 4.47
C LEU A 128 18.59 11.23 3.82
N SER A 129 17.99 12.39 4.06
CA SER A 129 16.67 12.75 3.53
C SER A 129 16.48 14.28 3.44
N PRO A 130 17.24 14.97 2.57
CA PRO A 130 17.24 16.44 2.55
C PRO A 130 15.87 17.05 2.22
N SER A 131 15.14 16.48 1.27
CA SER A 131 13.83 16.97 0.85
C SER A 131 12.74 16.71 1.90
N LEU A 132 12.70 15.51 2.47
CA LEU A 132 11.67 15.14 3.44
C LEU A 132 11.89 15.86 4.76
N THR A 133 13.12 16.07 5.20
CA THR A 133 13.43 16.86 6.40
C THR A 133 12.94 18.31 6.26
N ARG A 134 13.13 18.91 5.08
CA ARG A 134 12.61 20.27 4.82
C ARG A 134 11.10 20.30 4.74
N LEU A 135 10.49 19.29 4.11
CA LEU A 135 9.04 19.16 4.00
C LEU A 135 8.40 19.02 5.40
N GLU A 136 8.96 18.19 6.27
CA GLU A 136 8.51 18.03 7.64
C GLU A 136 8.54 19.35 8.41
N ARG A 137 9.68 20.07 8.36
CA ARG A 137 9.82 21.39 9.01
C ARG A 137 8.78 22.39 8.48
N GLN A 138 8.55 22.42 7.17
CA GLN A 138 7.54 23.30 6.56
C GLN A 138 6.13 22.95 7.00
N LEU A 139 5.80 21.66 7.05
CA LEU A 139 4.49 21.18 7.51
C LEU A 139 4.24 21.54 8.96
N CYS A 140 5.21 21.26 9.85
CA CYS A 140 5.11 21.61 11.26
C CYS A 140 4.97 23.13 11.46
N ARG A 141 5.73 23.91 10.69
CA ARG A 141 5.62 25.37 10.70
C ARG A 141 4.23 25.83 10.27
N TRP A 142 3.73 25.32 9.16
CA TRP A 142 2.40 25.66 8.68
C TRP A 142 1.31 25.33 9.72
N LEU A 143 1.40 24.17 10.37
CA LEU A 143 0.47 23.80 11.45
C LEU A 143 0.58 24.75 12.64
N ALA A 144 1.79 25.08 13.09
CA ALA A 144 2.03 26.02 14.18
C ALA A 144 1.41 27.40 13.91
N ASP A 145 1.57 27.90 12.68
CA ASP A 145 0.98 29.16 12.25
C ASP A 145 -0.57 29.10 12.27
N ARG A 146 -1.17 27.97 11.89
CA ARG A 146 -2.63 27.80 11.89
C ARG A 146 -3.25 27.78 13.27
N ILE A 147 -2.51 27.33 14.28
CA ILE A 147 -2.97 27.33 15.69
C ILE A 147 -2.41 28.49 16.50
N GLY A 148 -1.74 29.45 15.88
CA GLY A 148 -1.33 30.70 16.50
C GLY A 148 -0.13 30.62 17.43
N LEU A 149 0.79 29.66 17.26
CA LEU A 149 1.97 29.49 18.12
C LEU A 149 3.10 30.49 17.85
N GLY A 150 2.97 31.34 16.85
CA GLY A 150 3.96 32.39 16.56
C GLY A 150 5.20 31.91 15.77
N PRO A 151 6.10 32.87 15.44
CA PRO A 151 7.13 32.67 14.43
C PRO A 151 8.25 31.69 14.83
N ASP A 152 8.51 31.51 16.10
CA ASP A 152 9.60 30.67 16.59
C ASP A 152 9.16 29.24 16.94
N ALA A 153 7.88 28.93 16.74
CA ALA A 153 7.36 27.60 17.01
C ALA A 153 7.86 26.57 15.98
N GLY A 154 8.24 25.42 16.46
CA GLY A 154 8.56 24.24 15.68
C GLY A 154 7.65 23.06 16.05
N GLY A 155 7.99 21.90 15.54
CA GLY A 155 7.27 20.65 15.85
C GLY A 155 7.95 19.46 15.22
N VAL A 156 7.57 18.29 15.71
CA VAL A 156 7.93 17.00 15.12
C VAL A 156 6.68 16.12 15.03
N PRO A 157 6.47 15.40 13.96
CA PRO A 157 5.41 14.39 13.88
C PRO A 157 5.69 13.25 14.86
N ALA A 158 4.64 12.75 15.49
CA ALA A 158 4.71 11.56 16.34
C ALA A 158 3.77 10.48 15.84
N SER A 159 4.07 9.22 16.11
CA SER A 159 3.32 8.06 15.60
C SER A 159 1.96 7.82 16.30
N GLY A 160 1.58 8.70 17.20
CA GLY A 160 0.29 8.63 17.88
C GLY A 160 0.19 9.54 19.09
N GLY A 161 -1.04 9.77 19.58
CA GLY A 161 -1.32 10.68 20.68
C GLY A 161 -0.57 10.36 21.98
N SER A 162 -0.35 9.09 22.29
CA SER A 162 0.42 8.70 23.48
C SER A 162 1.85 9.21 23.43
N LEU A 163 2.52 9.10 22.30
CA LEU A 163 3.88 9.62 22.14
C LEU A 163 3.91 11.14 22.04
N SER A 164 2.87 11.76 21.47
CA SER A 164 2.77 13.22 21.37
C SER A 164 2.57 13.90 22.72
N ASN A 165 2.14 13.17 23.74
CA ASN A 165 1.88 13.68 25.09
C ASN A 165 3.04 13.46 26.06
N LEU A 166 4.14 12.87 25.62
CA LEU A 166 5.38 12.71 26.38
C LEU A 166 6.27 13.93 26.23
#